data_21871805d3368a07b49baa9e19fec469
#
_entry.id   21871805d3368a07b49baa9e19fec469
#
_cell.length_a   1.000
_cell.length_b   1.000
_cell.length_c   1.000
_cell.angle_alpha   90.00
_cell.angle_beta   90.00
_cell.angle_gamma   90.00
#
_symmetry.space_group_name_H-M   'P 1'
#
loop_
_entity.id
_entity.type
_entity.pdbx_description
1 polymer ?
#
loop_
_entity_poly.entity_id
_entity_poly.type
_entity_poly.pdbx_seq_one_letter_code
_entity_poly.pdbx_strand_id
1 'polypeptide(L)'
;DIIESKKQDTEKSSLEIWKDGLSNVMPHVEVRSRRVGGATFQIPMQIRPDRKISLAMKWLISFSRKRNEKSMSQKLAAEILAAEKEEGAAVKKKTDTHKMAEANKAFSHFRF
;
A
#
# COMPACT_ATOMS: atom_id res chain seq x y z
N ASP A 1 -22.86 4.71 4.77
CA ASP A 1 -21.60 5.37 4.49
C ASP A 1 -21.27 5.32 3.00
N ILE A 2 -20.18 5.96 2.58
CA ILE A 2 -19.89 6.13 1.16
C ILE A 2 -19.48 4.81 0.50
N ILE A 3 -18.74 3.97 1.19
CA ILE A 3 -18.35 2.66 0.66
C ILE A 3 -19.61 1.81 0.42
N GLU A 4 -20.51 1.82 1.38
CA GLU A 4 -21.76 1.06 1.26
C GLU A 4 -22.60 1.55 0.09
N SER A 5 -22.69 2.87 -0.10
CA SER A 5 -23.48 3.45 -1.19
C SER A 5 -22.86 3.18 -2.57
N LYS A 6 -21.57 2.99 -2.66
CA LYS A 6 -20.87 2.71 -3.92
C LYS A 6 -20.66 1.22 -4.19
N LYS A 7 -21.04 0.39 -3.26
CA LYS A 7 -20.92 -1.06 -3.40
C LYS A 7 -21.85 -1.52 -4.52
N GLN A 8 -21.28 -2.19 -5.52
CA GLN A 8 -22.05 -2.66 -6.68
C GLN A 8 -22.09 -4.19 -6.68
N ASP A 9 -23.27 -4.76 -6.76
CA ASP A 9 -23.52 -6.18 -6.99
C ASP A 9 -22.51 -7.12 -6.31
N THR A 10 -22.06 -6.77 -5.13
CA THR A 10 -21.14 -7.59 -4.36
C THR A 10 -21.82 -8.02 -3.08
N GLU A 11 -21.56 -9.26 -2.69
CA GLU A 11 -22.09 -9.80 -1.44
C GLU A 11 -21.27 -9.36 -0.24
N LYS A 12 -20.11 -8.72 -0.46
CA LYS A 12 -19.26 -8.28 0.61
C LYS A 12 -19.84 -7.08 1.35
N SER A 13 -19.74 -7.09 2.66
CA SER A 13 -20.09 -5.93 3.48
C SER A 13 -19.03 -4.83 3.29
N SER A 14 -19.38 -3.59 3.70
CA SER A 14 -18.42 -2.49 3.64
C SER A 14 -17.19 -2.76 4.50
N LEU A 15 -17.35 -3.47 5.61
CA LEU A 15 -16.21 -3.86 6.46
C LEU A 15 -15.28 -4.84 5.74
N GLU A 16 -15.85 -5.81 5.03
CA GLU A 16 -15.04 -6.77 4.26
C GLU A 16 -14.29 -6.07 3.12
N ILE A 17 -14.93 -5.13 2.45
CA ILE A 17 -14.29 -4.33 1.39
C ILE A 17 -13.12 -3.54 1.97
N TRP A 18 -13.31 -2.92 3.14
CA TRP A 18 -12.25 -2.18 3.83
C TRP A 18 -11.07 -3.09 4.18
N LYS A 19 -11.35 -4.25 4.75
CA LYS A 19 -10.31 -5.20 5.15
C LYS A 19 -9.55 -5.73 3.95
N ASP A 20 -10.26 -6.09 2.88
CA ASP A 20 -9.63 -6.61 1.66
C ASP A 20 -8.80 -5.52 0.98
N GLY A 21 -9.32 -4.31 0.90
CA GLY A 21 -8.59 -3.18 0.34
C GLY A 21 -7.31 -2.89 1.11
N LEU A 22 -7.41 -2.83 2.43
CA LEU A 22 -6.25 -2.59 3.29
C LEU A 22 -5.22 -3.70 3.12
N SER A 23 -5.66 -4.95 3.13
CA SER A 23 -4.79 -6.12 2.96
C SER A 23 -4.06 -6.07 1.62
N ASN A 24 -4.75 -5.67 0.55
CA ASN A 24 -4.15 -5.59 -0.78
C ASN A 24 -3.11 -4.47 -0.91
N VAL A 25 -3.17 -3.46 -0.07
CA VAL A 25 -2.20 -2.34 -0.06
C VAL A 25 -1.03 -2.63 0.88
N MET A 26 -1.20 -3.50 1.88
CA MET A 26 -0.16 -3.76 2.87
C MET A 26 1.09 -4.38 2.24
N PRO A 27 2.25 -3.71 2.34
CA PRO A 27 3.48 -4.27 1.83
C PRO A 27 4.09 -5.28 2.80
N HIS A 28 4.79 -6.27 2.28
CA HIS A 28 5.49 -7.27 3.10
C HIS A 28 6.95 -6.90 3.30
N VAL A 29 7.52 -6.15 2.37
CA VAL A 29 8.92 -5.74 2.40
C VAL A 29 9.02 -4.27 2.01
N GLU A 30 10.06 -3.62 2.51
CA GLU A 30 10.42 -2.26 2.09
C GLU A 30 11.92 -2.20 1.83
N VAL A 31 12.36 -1.12 1.21
CA VAL A 31 13.77 -0.91 0.91
C VAL A 31 14.26 0.25 1.78
N ARG A 32 15.36 0.02 2.50
CA ARG A 32 15.99 1.04 3.33
C ARG A 32 17.41 1.29 2.86
N SER A 33 17.82 2.57 2.91
CA SER A 33 19.16 2.95 2.55
C SER A 33 20.14 2.64 3.68
N ARG A 34 21.32 2.11 3.32
CA ARG A 34 22.42 1.92 4.25
C ARG A 34 23.73 2.23 3.56
N ARG A 35 24.61 2.92 4.26
CA ARG A 35 25.95 3.22 3.74
C ARG A 35 26.93 2.14 4.20
N VAL A 36 27.62 1.55 3.22
CA VAL A 36 28.64 0.54 3.47
C VAL A 36 29.88 0.93 2.65
N GLY A 37 30.98 1.22 3.33
CA GLY A 37 32.23 1.57 2.66
C GLY A 37 32.14 2.77 1.73
N GLY A 38 31.33 3.79 2.08
CA GLY A 38 31.15 4.98 1.26
C GLY A 38 30.08 4.87 0.18
N ALA A 39 29.59 3.66 -0.11
CA ALA A 39 28.52 3.45 -1.06
C ALA A 39 27.18 3.36 -0.33
N THR A 40 26.09 3.80 -0.99
CA THR A 40 24.75 3.73 -0.45
C THR A 40 23.99 2.61 -1.16
N PHE A 41 23.45 1.67 -0.39
CA PHE A 41 22.68 0.54 -0.90
C PHE A 41 21.23 0.64 -0.46
N GLN A 42 20.34 0.21 -1.34
CA GLN A 42 18.91 0.04 -1.02
C GLN A 42 18.72 -1.41 -0.60
N ILE A 43 18.45 -1.64 0.67
CA ILE A 43 18.44 -2.98 1.25
C ILE A 43 17.02 -3.40 1.57
N PRO A 44 16.51 -4.53 1.01
CA PRO A 44 15.18 -5.01 1.31
C PRO A 44 15.09 -5.55 2.74
N MET A 45 14.01 -5.19 3.44
CA MET A 45 13.77 -5.62 4.81
C MET A 45 12.32 -6.00 4.98
N GLN A 46 12.06 -7.02 5.79
CA GLN A 46 10.70 -7.39 6.16
C GLN A 46 10.09 -6.31 7.03
N ILE A 47 8.80 -6.09 6.87
CA ILE A 47 8.07 -5.07 7.60
C ILE A 47 7.30 -5.72 8.75
N ARG A 48 7.37 -5.13 9.95
CA ARG A 48 6.59 -5.59 11.09
C ARG A 48 5.09 -5.41 10.84
N PRO A 49 4.23 -6.27 11.41
CA PRO A 49 2.79 -6.19 11.17
C PRO A 49 2.16 -4.83 11.47
N ASP A 50 2.55 -4.17 12.56
CA ASP A 50 2.03 -2.84 12.90
C ASP A 50 2.42 -1.80 11.86
N ARG A 51 3.66 -1.86 11.36
CA ARG A 51 4.12 -0.95 10.33
C ARG A 51 3.46 -1.21 8.97
N LYS A 52 3.15 -2.47 8.67
CA LYS A 52 2.41 -2.81 7.43
C LYS A 52 1.08 -2.06 7.38
N ILE A 53 0.35 -2.08 8.48
CA ILE A 53 -0.95 -1.41 8.57
C ILE A 53 -0.78 0.10 8.47
N SER A 54 0.19 0.67 9.18
CA SER A 54 0.46 2.11 9.13
C SER A 54 0.83 2.57 7.73
N LEU A 55 1.69 1.84 7.03
CA LEU A 55 2.08 2.17 5.67
C LEU A 55 0.89 2.07 4.71
N ALA A 56 0.07 1.02 4.83
CA ALA A 56 -1.10 0.86 3.99
C ALA A 56 -2.07 2.02 4.15
N MET A 57 -2.36 2.39 5.37
CA MET A 57 -3.25 3.53 5.66
C MET A 57 -2.66 4.84 5.13
N LYS A 58 -1.37 5.06 5.33
CA LYS A 58 -0.69 6.26 4.85
C LYS A 58 -0.74 6.35 3.33
N TRP A 59 -0.51 5.25 2.64
CA TRP A 59 -0.56 5.22 1.18
C TRP A 59 -1.98 5.43 0.66
N LEU A 60 -2.99 4.82 1.30
CA LEU A 60 -4.39 5.03 0.93
C LEU A 60 -4.75 6.52 1.04
N ILE A 61 -4.39 7.16 2.14
CA ILE A 61 -4.69 8.59 2.35
C ILE A 61 -3.93 9.44 1.33
N SER A 62 -2.64 9.18 1.15
CA SER A 62 -1.78 9.96 0.27
C SER A 62 -2.27 9.93 -1.18
N PHE A 63 -2.62 8.76 -1.68
CA PHE A 63 -3.08 8.63 -3.06
C PHE A 63 -4.54 9.04 -3.24
N SER A 64 -5.35 8.95 -2.18
CA SER A 64 -6.71 9.46 -2.22
C SER A 64 -6.74 10.96 -2.47
N ARG A 65 -5.82 11.70 -1.86
CA ARG A 65 -5.72 13.15 -2.03
C ARG A 65 -5.49 13.57 -3.47
N LYS A 66 -4.95 12.69 -4.30
CA LYS A 66 -4.65 12.97 -5.71
C LYS A 66 -5.79 12.63 -6.65
N ARG A 67 -6.89 12.09 -6.12
CA ARG A 67 -8.04 11.73 -6.95
C ARG A 67 -8.93 12.94 -7.22
N ASN A 68 -9.79 12.80 -8.23
CA ASN A 68 -10.62 13.91 -8.72
C ASN A 68 -12.01 14.00 -8.11
N GLU A 69 -12.37 13.10 -7.20
CA GLU A 69 -13.65 13.18 -6.50
C GLU A 69 -13.74 14.46 -5.68
N LYS A 70 -14.98 14.86 -5.33
CA LYS A 70 -15.23 16.18 -4.74
C LYS A 70 -14.78 16.31 -3.28
N SER A 71 -14.97 15.27 -2.46
CA SER A 71 -14.61 15.33 -1.05
C SER A 71 -13.57 14.29 -0.71
N MET A 72 -12.88 14.48 0.43
CA MET A 72 -11.88 13.51 0.88
C MET A 72 -12.51 12.16 1.19
N SER A 73 -13.72 12.15 1.76
CA SER A 73 -14.40 10.88 2.04
C SER A 73 -14.73 10.12 0.75
N GLN A 74 -15.12 10.82 -0.31
CA GLN A 74 -15.36 10.19 -1.61
C GLN A 74 -14.06 9.70 -2.24
N LYS A 75 -12.99 10.48 -2.14
CA LYS A 75 -11.67 10.11 -2.65
C LYS A 75 -11.16 8.85 -1.95
N LEU A 76 -11.26 8.81 -0.63
CA LEU A 76 -10.79 7.68 0.15
C LEU A 76 -11.62 6.43 -0.14
N ALA A 77 -12.95 6.58 -0.22
CA ALA A 77 -13.82 5.45 -0.55
C ALA A 77 -13.50 4.88 -1.92
N ALA A 78 -13.27 5.74 -2.92
CA ALA A 78 -12.94 5.30 -4.27
C ALA A 78 -11.60 4.55 -4.30
N GLU A 79 -10.60 5.04 -3.55
CA GLU A 79 -9.29 4.37 -3.49
C GLU A 79 -9.40 3.02 -2.79
N ILE A 80 -10.19 2.93 -1.72
CA ILE A 80 -10.41 1.66 -1.01
C ILE A 80 -11.12 0.64 -1.90
N LEU A 81 -12.14 1.08 -2.64
CA LEU A 81 -12.85 0.20 -3.58
C LEU A 81 -11.93 -0.29 -4.70
N ALA A 82 -11.08 0.59 -5.22
CA ALA A 82 -10.09 0.19 -6.23
C ALA A 82 -9.09 -0.82 -5.64
N ALA A 83 -8.62 -0.58 -4.42
CA ALA A 83 -7.68 -1.47 -3.75
C ALA A 83 -8.27 -2.86 -3.49
N GLU A 84 -9.56 -2.92 -3.17
CA GLU A 84 -10.25 -4.20 -2.96
C GLU A 84 -10.19 -5.05 -4.24
N LYS A 85 -10.20 -4.41 -5.41
CA LYS A 85 -10.09 -5.08 -6.70
C LYS A 85 -8.64 -5.20 -7.18
N GLU A 86 -7.67 -4.94 -6.30
CA GLU A 86 -6.24 -4.92 -6.61
C GLU A 86 -5.88 -3.90 -7.69
N GLU A 87 -6.56 -2.76 -7.66
CA GLU A 87 -6.34 -1.65 -8.58
C GLU A 87 -6.01 -0.38 -7.78
N GLY A 88 -5.67 0.69 -8.49
CA GLY A 88 -5.44 2.00 -7.87
C GLY A 88 -3.97 2.25 -7.55
N ALA A 89 -3.69 3.51 -7.23
CA ALA A 89 -2.31 3.98 -7.02
C ALA A 89 -1.68 3.40 -5.75
N ALA A 90 -2.46 3.16 -4.70
CA ALA A 90 -1.92 2.59 -3.47
C ALA A 90 -1.44 1.15 -3.68
N VAL A 91 -2.22 0.34 -4.41
CA VAL A 91 -1.80 -1.03 -4.75
C VAL A 91 -0.59 -1.01 -5.66
N LYS A 92 -0.56 -0.08 -6.61
CA LYS A 92 0.61 0.09 -7.49
C LYS A 92 1.87 0.43 -6.67
N LYS A 93 1.74 1.26 -5.65
CA LYS A 93 2.86 1.61 -4.76
C LYS A 93 3.39 0.38 -4.05
N LYS A 94 2.50 -0.49 -3.56
CA LYS A 94 2.90 -1.76 -2.95
C LYS A 94 3.68 -2.62 -3.95
N THR A 95 3.14 -2.77 -5.16
CA THR A 95 3.76 -3.58 -6.21
C THR A 95 5.14 -3.03 -6.58
N ASP A 96 5.25 -1.71 -6.75
CA ASP A 96 6.52 -1.06 -7.09
C ASP A 96 7.56 -1.24 -5.97
N THR A 97 7.12 -1.15 -4.72
CA THR A 97 7.99 -1.38 -3.56
C THR A 97 8.51 -2.81 -3.53
N HIS A 98 7.63 -3.78 -3.81
CA HIS A 98 8.04 -5.20 -3.87
C HIS A 98 9.02 -5.45 -5.02
N LYS A 99 8.80 -4.83 -6.17
CA LYS A 99 9.72 -4.94 -7.31
C LYS A 99 11.09 -4.35 -6.98
N MET A 100 11.11 -3.21 -6.31
CA MET A 100 12.36 -2.57 -5.89
C MET A 100 13.12 -3.46 -4.91
N ALA A 101 12.42 -4.06 -3.94
CA ALA A 101 13.01 -4.98 -2.99
C ALA A 101 13.58 -6.21 -3.69
N GLU A 102 12.87 -6.76 -4.67
CA GLU A 102 13.34 -7.90 -5.45
C GLU A 102 14.59 -7.55 -6.26
N ALA A 103 14.60 -6.37 -6.87
CA ALA A 103 15.75 -5.90 -7.62
C ALA A 103 17.00 -5.74 -6.74
N ASN A 104 16.81 -5.43 -5.46
CA ASN A 104 17.92 -5.23 -4.51
C ASN A 104 18.14 -6.41 -3.58
N LYS A 105 17.58 -7.57 -3.91
CA LYS A 105 17.66 -8.78 -3.09
C LYS A 105 19.11 -9.20 -2.78
N ALA A 106 20.02 -8.96 -3.71
CA ALA A 106 21.43 -9.32 -3.53
C ALA A 106 22.09 -8.59 -2.36
N PHE A 107 21.51 -7.46 -1.91
CA PHE A 107 22.06 -6.68 -0.81
C PHE A 107 21.45 -7.01 0.54
N SER A 108 20.60 -8.04 0.61
CA SER A 108 19.91 -8.41 1.85
C SER A 108 20.86 -8.76 3.00
N HIS A 109 22.08 -9.22 2.69
CA HIS A 109 23.08 -9.53 3.71
C HIS A 109 23.61 -8.31 4.43
N PHE A 110 23.34 -7.09 3.94
CA PHE A 110 23.69 -5.84 4.61
C PHE A 110 22.60 -5.34 5.57
N ARG A 111 21.59 -6.15 5.85
CA ARG A 111 20.47 -5.71 6.70
C ARG A 111 20.94 -5.16 8.04
N PHE A 112 20.16 -4.18 8.52
CA PHE A 112 20.40 -3.53 9.81
C PHE A 112 20.23 -4.48 11.00
#